data_acb841800a47bb56ff295aa7346e191d
#
_entry.id   acb841800a47bb56ff295aa7346e191d
#
_cell.length_a   1.000
_cell.length_b   1.000
_cell.length_c   1.000
_cell.angle_alpha   90.00
_cell.angle_beta   90.00
_cell.angle_gamma   90.00
#
_symmetry.space_group_name_H-M   'P 1'
#
loop_
_entity.id
_entity.type
_entity.pdbx_description
1 polymer ?
#
loop_
_entity_poly.entity_id
_entity_poly.type
_entity_poly.pdbx_seq_one_letter_code
_entity_poly.pdbx_strand_id
1 'polypeptide(L)'
;MAAADTALSILETEPGRAAALRAKATRFATELNAAGVACATQSAIVPIPVGDERLACEVSAALERAGVLIPAIRYPTVARGAARLRAAMDIGKSDADLQRTAMLIAQVLTQCRQRHPAP
;
A
#
# COMPACT_ATOMS: atom_id res chain seq x y z
N MET A 1 -16.44 0.17 -31.83
CA MET A 1 -16.23 -0.09 -31.50
C MET A 1 -15.59 -0.02 -30.90
N ALA A 2 -15.59 0.27 -30.43
CA ALA A 2 -14.65 0.21 -30.46
C ALA A 2 -13.70 0.54 -29.34
N ALA A 3 -13.55 1.78 -28.84
CA ALA A 3 -12.62 2.07 -27.75
C ALA A 3 -12.98 1.29 -26.47
N ALA A 4 -14.26 1.24 -26.13
CA ALA A 4 -14.69 0.51 -24.94
C ALA A 4 -14.46 -0.99 -25.09
N ASP A 5 -14.75 -1.52 -26.26
CA ASP A 5 -14.54 -2.93 -26.53
C ASP A 5 -13.06 -3.27 -26.51
N THR A 6 -12.23 -2.38 -27.04
CA THR A 6 -10.78 -2.57 -27.04
C THR A 6 -10.25 -2.60 -25.63
N ALA A 7 -10.71 -1.68 -24.77
CA ALA A 7 -10.27 -1.63 -23.39
C ALA A 7 -10.65 -2.91 -22.62
N LEU A 8 -11.87 -3.40 -22.84
CA LEU A 8 -12.31 -4.64 -22.22
C LEU A 8 -11.49 -5.82 -22.71
N SER A 9 -11.21 -5.86 -24.01
CA SER A 9 -10.39 -6.93 -24.57
C SER A 9 -9.00 -6.96 -23.95
N ILE A 10 -8.40 -5.80 -23.75
CA ILE A 10 -7.07 -5.72 -23.14
C ILE A 10 -7.11 -6.30 -21.73
N LEU A 11 -8.13 -5.94 -20.94
CA LEU A 11 -8.25 -6.45 -19.59
C LEU A 11 -8.45 -7.97 -19.56
N GLU A 12 -9.22 -8.49 -20.52
CA GLU A 12 -9.49 -9.93 -20.59
C GLU A 12 -8.31 -10.71 -21.15
N THR A 13 -7.58 -10.12 -22.10
CA THR A 13 -6.50 -10.83 -22.78
C THR A 13 -5.15 -10.66 -22.14
N GLU A 14 -5.07 -9.93 -21.03
CA GLU A 14 -3.82 -9.76 -20.30
C GLU A 14 -3.93 -10.30 -18.87
N PRO A 15 -4.22 -11.60 -18.71
CA PRO A 15 -4.25 -12.17 -17.37
C PRO A 15 -2.89 -12.10 -16.69
N GLY A 16 -1.81 -12.07 -17.48
CA GLY A 16 -0.48 -11.91 -16.95
C GLY A 16 -0.26 -10.59 -16.24
N ARG A 17 -0.98 -9.53 -16.66
CA ARG A 17 -0.87 -8.24 -15.99
C ARG A 17 -1.41 -8.29 -14.57
N ALA A 18 -2.57 -8.92 -14.40
CA ALA A 18 -3.15 -9.08 -13.06
C ALA A 18 -2.26 -9.96 -12.19
N ALA A 19 -1.71 -11.04 -12.76
CA ALA A 19 -0.80 -11.90 -12.03
C ALA A 19 0.48 -11.16 -11.67
N ALA A 20 1.00 -10.31 -12.56
CA ALA A 20 2.19 -9.52 -12.29
C ALA A 20 1.94 -8.51 -11.16
N LEU A 21 0.78 -7.87 -11.15
CA LEU A 21 0.43 -6.96 -10.06
C LEU A 21 0.31 -7.68 -8.72
N ARG A 22 -0.30 -8.87 -8.72
CA ARG A 22 -0.39 -9.66 -7.49
C ARG A 22 0.98 -10.11 -7.00
N ALA A 23 1.88 -10.48 -7.94
CA ALA A 23 3.23 -10.85 -7.57
C ALA A 23 3.97 -9.68 -6.94
N LYS A 24 3.80 -8.47 -7.48
CA LYS A 24 4.40 -7.28 -6.90
C LYS A 24 3.82 -6.98 -5.53
N ALA A 25 2.52 -7.16 -5.35
CA ALA A 25 1.88 -6.96 -4.06
C ALA A 25 2.43 -7.95 -3.02
N THR A 26 2.59 -9.21 -3.41
CA THR A 26 3.16 -10.24 -2.54
C THR A 26 4.61 -9.88 -2.17
N ARG A 27 5.40 -9.45 -3.15
CA ARG A 27 6.78 -9.06 -2.90
C ARG A 27 6.83 -7.85 -1.96
N PHE A 28 5.97 -6.86 -2.19
CA PHE A 28 5.92 -5.67 -1.35
C PHE A 28 5.54 -6.03 0.09
N ALA A 29 4.53 -6.88 0.27
CA ALA A 29 4.14 -7.35 1.59
C ALA A 29 5.28 -8.08 2.28
N THR A 30 6.02 -8.90 1.53
CA THR A 30 7.18 -9.61 2.06
C THR A 30 8.25 -8.63 2.54
N GLU A 31 8.54 -7.60 1.74
CA GLU A 31 9.51 -6.58 2.12
C GLU A 31 9.06 -5.80 3.35
N LEU A 32 7.77 -5.47 3.44
CA LEU A 32 7.22 -4.78 4.60
C LEU A 32 7.34 -5.65 5.86
N ASN A 33 7.00 -6.92 5.76
CA ASN A 33 7.13 -7.85 6.90
C ASN A 33 8.59 -7.97 7.34
N ALA A 34 9.51 -8.03 6.38
CA ALA A 34 10.93 -8.10 6.69
C ALA A 34 11.42 -6.83 7.38
N ALA A 35 10.77 -5.70 7.11
CA ALA A 35 11.11 -4.42 7.73
C ALA A 35 10.37 -4.20 9.05
N GLY A 36 9.60 -5.17 9.50
CA GLY A 36 8.89 -5.10 10.78
C GLY A 36 7.47 -4.56 10.68
N VAL A 37 6.93 -4.44 9.47
CA VAL A 37 5.56 -3.94 9.28
C VAL A 37 4.66 -5.13 8.94
N ALA A 38 3.79 -5.49 9.87
CA ALA A 38 2.90 -6.62 9.68
C ALA A 38 1.84 -6.26 8.63
N CYS A 39 1.74 -7.07 7.60
CA CYS A 39 0.72 -6.90 6.58
C CYS A 39 0.57 -8.18 5.78
N ALA A 40 -0.53 -8.26 5.04
CA ALA A 40 -0.80 -9.38 4.15
C ALA A 40 -1.50 -8.83 2.92
N THR A 41 -1.47 -9.58 1.83
CA THR A 41 -2.16 -9.16 0.62
C THR A 41 -2.97 -10.32 0.06
N GLN A 42 -4.10 -9.98 -0.55
CA GLN A 42 -4.95 -10.95 -1.23
C GLN A 42 -5.18 -10.56 -2.68
N SER A 43 -4.61 -9.46 -3.11
CA SER A 43 -4.85 -8.91 -4.44
C SER A 43 -3.68 -8.01 -4.82
N ALA A 44 -3.91 -7.10 -5.78
CA ALA A 44 -2.93 -6.10 -6.17
C ALA A 44 -2.84 -4.93 -5.18
N ILE A 45 -3.58 -5.01 -4.07
CA ILE A 45 -3.59 -3.97 -3.05
C ILE A 45 -3.02 -4.55 -1.76
N VAL A 46 -2.13 -3.81 -1.11
CA VAL A 46 -1.54 -4.21 0.16
C VAL A 46 -2.08 -3.27 1.25
N PRO A 47 -3.02 -3.75 2.08
CA PRO A 47 -3.46 -2.98 3.23
C PRO A 47 -2.41 -3.07 4.34
N ILE A 48 -2.05 -1.91 4.89
CA ILE A 48 -1.08 -1.83 5.98
C ILE A 48 -1.83 -1.39 7.23
N PRO A 49 -2.13 -2.29 8.17
CA PRO A 49 -2.88 -1.92 9.37
C PRO A 49 -2.11 -0.94 10.23
N VAL A 50 -2.75 0.13 10.65
CA VAL A 50 -2.15 1.12 11.55
C VAL A 50 -2.93 1.17 12.85
N GLY A 51 -4.26 1.13 12.78
CA GLY A 51 -5.15 1.14 13.92
C GLY A 51 -5.64 2.54 14.27
N ASP A 52 -4.75 3.41 14.68
CA ASP A 52 -5.08 4.77 15.07
C ASP A 52 -5.27 5.63 13.81
N GLU A 53 -6.42 6.31 13.74
CA GLU A 53 -6.77 7.14 12.59
C GLU A 53 -5.83 8.33 12.41
N ARG A 54 -5.47 8.97 13.52
CA ARG A 54 -4.56 10.11 13.46
C ARG A 54 -3.18 9.68 12.97
N LEU A 55 -2.71 8.55 13.48
CA LEU A 55 -1.41 8.01 13.09
C LEU A 55 -1.41 7.66 11.61
N ALA A 56 -2.48 7.02 11.12
CA ALA A 56 -2.58 6.67 9.70
C ALA A 56 -2.52 7.91 8.83
N CYS A 57 -3.21 8.99 9.21
CA CYS A 57 -3.20 10.23 8.44
C CYS A 57 -1.82 10.88 8.48
N GLU A 58 -1.14 10.85 9.62
CA GLU A 58 0.21 11.42 9.72
C GLU A 58 1.20 10.66 8.86
N VAL A 59 1.14 9.34 8.88
CA VAL A 59 2.02 8.52 8.06
C VAL A 59 1.77 8.77 6.59
N SER A 60 0.50 8.82 6.18
CA SER A 60 0.14 9.10 4.79
C SER A 60 0.68 10.46 4.35
N ALA A 61 0.54 11.49 5.18
CA ALA A 61 1.01 12.83 4.86
C ALA A 61 2.54 12.86 4.78
N ALA A 62 3.23 12.19 5.68
CA ALA A 62 4.69 12.13 5.68
C ALA A 62 5.20 11.41 4.43
N LEU A 63 4.54 10.33 4.02
CA LEU A 63 4.92 9.60 2.81
C LEU A 63 4.69 10.46 1.57
N GLU A 64 3.60 11.22 1.54
CA GLU A 64 3.32 12.11 0.42
C GLU A 64 4.40 13.18 0.29
N ARG A 65 4.86 13.72 1.40
CA ARG A 65 5.96 14.70 1.38
C ARG A 65 7.26 14.09 0.87
N ALA A 66 7.41 12.77 1.04
CA ALA A 66 8.58 12.05 0.52
C ALA A 66 8.37 11.57 -0.90
N GLY A 67 7.24 11.89 -1.53
CA GLY A 67 6.97 11.53 -2.92
C GLY A 67 6.25 10.21 -3.09
N VAL A 68 5.70 9.64 -2.03
CA VAL A 68 5.00 8.35 -2.07
C VAL A 68 3.54 8.57 -1.69
N LEU A 69 2.64 8.31 -2.63
CA LEU A 69 1.21 8.52 -2.40
C LEU A 69 0.56 7.21 -1.94
N ILE A 70 0.27 7.11 -0.66
CA ILE A 70 -0.40 5.97 -0.07
C ILE A 70 -1.51 6.51 0.82
N PRO A 71 -2.78 6.42 0.38
CA PRO A 71 -3.88 7.01 1.13
C PRO A 71 -4.18 6.27 2.43
N ALA A 72 -4.64 7.01 3.41
CA ALA A 72 -5.12 6.46 4.66
C ALA A 72 -6.61 6.17 4.54
N ILE A 73 -7.01 4.97 4.94
CA ILE A 73 -8.41 4.54 4.97
C ILE A 73 -8.83 4.50 6.43
N ARG A 74 -9.89 5.24 6.75
CA ARG A 74 -10.32 5.43 8.14
C ARG A 74 -11.84 5.45 8.21
N TYR A 75 -12.36 5.57 9.41
CA TYR A 75 -13.79 5.68 9.64
C TYR A 75 -14.39 6.81 8.78
N PRO A 76 -15.55 6.64 8.17
CA PRO A 76 -16.46 5.50 8.30
C PRO A 76 -16.23 4.35 7.30
N THR A 77 -15.25 4.45 6.40
CA THR A 77 -14.96 3.41 5.41
C THR A 77 -14.56 2.10 6.11
N VAL A 78 -13.83 2.23 7.21
CA VAL A 78 -13.50 1.11 8.10
C VAL A 78 -13.94 1.46 9.50
N ALA A 79 -14.02 0.48 10.38
CA ALA A 79 -14.42 0.69 11.77
C ALA A 79 -13.40 1.59 12.49
N ARG A 80 -13.84 2.27 13.54
CA ARG A 80 -12.95 3.05 14.38
C ARG A 80 -11.89 2.13 14.97
N GLY A 81 -10.66 2.60 14.99
CA GLY A 81 -9.54 1.80 15.46
C GLY A 81 -9.01 0.81 14.44
N ALA A 82 -9.59 0.78 13.24
CA ALA A 82 -9.17 -0.12 12.16
C ALA A 82 -8.56 0.65 10.99
N ALA A 83 -8.04 1.84 11.22
CA ALA A 83 -7.43 2.65 10.18
C ALA A 83 -6.22 1.92 9.57
N ARG A 84 -6.03 2.11 8.29
CA ARG A 84 -4.98 1.44 7.54
C ARG A 84 -4.51 2.31 6.40
N LEU A 85 -3.34 1.99 5.87
CA LEU A 85 -2.85 2.56 4.62
C LEU A 85 -3.18 1.59 3.50
N ARG A 86 -3.45 2.13 2.34
CA ARG A 86 -3.83 1.31 1.18
C ARG A 86 -2.81 1.52 0.07
N ALA A 87 -1.90 0.58 -0.09
CA ALA A 87 -0.88 0.63 -1.12
C ALA A 87 -1.34 -0.15 -2.34
N ALA A 88 -1.56 0.56 -3.46
CA ALA A 88 -1.92 -0.07 -4.73
C ALA A 88 -0.66 -0.28 -5.55
N MET A 89 -0.54 -1.48 -6.13
CA MET A 89 0.64 -1.83 -6.92
C MET A 89 0.56 -1.26 -8.32
N ASP A 90 1.72 -0.99 -8.87
CA ASP A 90 1.90 -0.47 -10.22
C ASP A 90 2.94 -1.33 -10.91
N ILE A 91 2.62 -1.77 -12.12
CA ILE A 91 3.50 -2.65 -12.88
C ILE A 91 4.83 -1.97 -13.22
N GLY A 92 4.83 -0.63 -13.27
CA GLY A 92 6.03 0.15 -13.55
C GLY A 92 7.05 0.18 -12.43
N LYS A 93 6.68 -0.26 -11.23
CA LYS A 93 7.61 -0.26 -10.10
C LYS A 93 8.50 -1.50 -10.16
N SER A 94 9.81 -1.29 -10.01
CA SER A 94 10.76 -2.40 -9.94
C SER A 94 10.78 -2.98 -8.52
N ASP A 95 11.38 -4.16 -8.38
CA ASP A 95 11.56 -4.77 -7.06
C ASP A 95 12.39 -3.87 -6.15
N ALA A 96 13.39 -3.19 -6.69
CA ALA A 96 14.19 -2.25 -5.92
C ALA A 96 13.35 -1.07 -5.43
N ASP A 97 12.42 -0.58 -6.26
CA ASP A 97 11.51 0.48 -5.85
C ASP A 97 10.60 0.02 -4.72
N LEU A 98 10.08 -1.21 -4.82
CA LEU A 98 9.22 -1.77 -3.78
C LEU A 98 9.97 -1.92 -2.47
N GLN A 99 11.22 -2.36 -2.53
CA GLN A 99 12.05 -2.50 -1.33
C GLN A 99 12.29 -1.15 -0.66
N ARG A 100 12.67 -0.14 -1.46
CA ARG A 100 12.90 1.20 -0.93
C ARG A 100 11.65 1.79 -0.32
N THR A 101 10.51 1.61 -0.97
CA THR A 101 9.23 2.11 -0.47
C THR A 101 8.85 1.41 0.84
N ALA A 102 9.05 0.09 0.91
CA ALA A 102 8.77 -0.66 2.12
C ALA A 102 9.62 -0.18 3.28
N MET A 103 10.91 0.06 3.04
CA MET A 103 11.79 0.58 4.07
C MET A 103 11.39 1.97 4.52
N LEU A 104 10.99 2.82 3.58
CA LEU A 104 10.52 4.17 3.90
C LEU A 104 9.26 4.12 4.76
N ILE A 105 8.31 3.25 4.41
CA ILE A 105 7.08 3.10 5.18
C ILE A 105 7.42 2.66 6.61
N ALA A 106 8.29 1.68 6.75
CA ALA A 106 8.70 1.20 8.08
C ALA A 106 9.33 2.32 8.89
N GLN A 107 10.20 3.10 8.28
CA GLN A 107 10.86 4.22 8.94
C GLN A 107 9.87 5.29 9.38
N VAL A 108 8.96 5.68 8.48
CA VAL A 108 7.97 6.71 8.78
C VAL A 108 7.01 6.24 9.87
N LEU A 109 6.56 4.97 9.80
CA LEU A 109 5.70 4.42 10.82
C LEU A 109 6.37 4.46 12.20
N THR A 110 7.63 4.05 12.25
CA THR A 110 8.39 4.05 13.52
C THR A 110 8.51 5.47 14.06
N GLN A 111 8.86 6.42 13.20
CA GLN A 111 9.01 7.81 13.62
C GLN A 111 7.70 8.40 14.13
N CYS A 112 6.61 8.15 13.43
CA CYS A 112 5.31 8.68 13.81
C CYS A 112 4.82 8.03 15.10
N ARG A 113 5.06 6.73 15.28
CA ARG A 113 4.68 6.04 16.52
C ARG A 113 5.46 6.54 17.72
N GLN A 114 6.72 6.92 17.50
CA GLN A 114 7.53 7.50 18.58
C GLN A 114 7.02 8.84 19.04
N ARG A 115 6.46 9.63 18.11
CA ARG A 115 5.87 10.92 18.45
C ARG A 115 4.51 10.79 19.14
N HIS A 116 3.85 9.65 18.95
CA HIS A 116 2.52 9.39 19.50
C HIS A 116 2.51 8.02 20.18
N PRO A 117 3.25 7.88 21.28
CA PRO A 117 3.28 6.59 21.96
C PRO A 117 1.91 6.23 22.49
N ALA A 118 1.62 4.94 22.53
CA ALA A 118 0.35 4.45 23.06
C ALA A 118 0.22 4.86 24.53
N PRO A 119 -1.00 5.22 24.97
CA PRO A 119 -1.21 5.57 26.36
C PRO A 119 -0.99 4.39 27.31
#